data_ee05cea8034bb60d1ca0a5ac321b3912
#
_entry.id   ee05cea8034bb60d1ca0a5ac321b3912
#
_cell.length_a   1.000
_cell.length_b   1.000
_cell.length_c   1.000
_cell.angle_alpha   90.00
_cell.angle_beta   90.00
_cell.angle_gamma   90.00
#
_symmetry.space_group_name_H-M   'P 1'
#
loop_
_entity.id
_entity.type
_entity.pdbx_description
1 polymer ?
#
loop_
_entity_poly.entity_id
_entity_poly.type
_entity_poly.pdbx_seq_one_letter_code
_entity_poly.pdbx_strand_id
1 'polypeptide(L)'
;MQSGCVLRREDAMEKIKNIRKRLRHQRSVRRRKLGLSTPTQIICVSFIAVIALGTLLLTLPIASRHGRLDVLNAMFTATSATCVTGLVVRDTWTQFTWFGQAVVLLLIQVGGLGLVTLTSFFALAMRRRMGFRDLRLLGESVSADGYDQAKSVLKIVVGLAAMFEGIGILLLMFAFVPQFGLEGVWISVFTAISAFCNAGFDLFGRFGAYSSLVPYVNNYYVQAVIIFMIISGGLG
;
A
#
# COMPACT_ATOMS: atom_id res chain seq x y z
N MET A 1 32.77 -58.43 35.12
CA MET A 1 31.44 -57.78 35.32
C MET A 1 31.40 -56.25 35.16
N GLN A 2 32.54 -55.56 34.97
CA GLN A 2 32.60 -54.09 34.89
C GLN A 2 32.36 -53.51 33.49
N SER A 3 32.62 -54.25 32.40
CA SER A 3 32.52 -53.72 31.01
C SER A 3 31.08 -53.45 30.55
N GLY A 4 30.07 -54.16 31.06
CA GLY A 4 28.65 -53.96 30.64
C GLY A 4 27.98 -52.73 31.25
N CYS A 5 28.53 -52.19 32.35
CA CYS A 5 27.97 -51.01 33.01
C CYS A 5 28.41 -49.68 32.31
N VAL A 6 29.64 -49.69 31.75
CA VAL A 6 30.19 -48.55 31.03
C VAL A 6 29.48 -48.34 29.70
N LEU A 7 29.28 -49.39 28.92
CA LEU A 7 28.56 -49.33 27.62
C LEU A 7 27.12 -48.85 27.79
N ARG A 8 26.43 -49.28 28.84
CA ARG A 8 25.05 -48.84 29.13
C ARG A 8 25.00 -47.34 29.50
N ARG A 9 26.06 -46.79 30.07
CA ARG A 9 26.17 -45.36 30.46
C ARG A 9 26.44 -44.47 29.24
N GLU A 10 27.23 -44.93 28.27
CA GLU A 10 27.48 -44.21 27.04
C GLU A 10 26.25 -44.14 26.14
N ASP A 11 25.52 -45.25 25.98
CA ASP A 11 24.25 -45.28 25.23
C ASP A 11 23.20 -44.38 25.85
N ALA A 12 23.11 -44.29 27.18
CA ALA A 12 22.18 -43.38 27.86
C ALA A 12 22.56 -41.91 27.65
N MET A 13 23.86 -41.59 27.67
CA MET A 13 24.35 -40.24 27.42
C MET A 13 24.08 -39.78 25.97
N GLU A 14 24.28 -40.68 25.01
CA GLU A 14 24.00 -40.39 23.61
C GLU A 14 22.51 -40.19 23.33
N LYS A 15 21.63 -40.99 23.93
CA LYS A 15 20.17 -40.77 23.91
C LYS A 15 19.77 -39.43 24.49
N ILE A 16 20.35 -39.02 25.61
CA ILE A 16 20.10 -37.72 26.24
C ILE A 16 20.55 -36.56 25.35
N LYS A 17 21.74 -36.68 24.71
CA LYS A 17 22.23 -35.69 23.74
C LYS A 17 21.27 -35.55 22.55
N ASN A 18 20.81 -36.65 22.00
CA ASN A 18 19.87 -36.66 20.86
C ASN A 18 18.48 -36.07 21.23
N ILE A 19 17.96 -36.36 22.41
CA ILE A 19 16.74 -35.75 22.92
C ILE A 19 16.90 -34.25 23.12
N ARG A 20 18.01 -33.79 23.72
CA ARG A 20 18.30 -32.34 23.86
C ARG A 20 18.44 -31.64 22.51
N LYS A 21 19.03 -32.28 21.50
CA LYS A 21 19.16 -31.75 20.14
C LYS A 21 17.78 -31.60 19.47
N ARG A 22 16.90 -32.60 19.62
CA ARG A 22 15.50 -32.57 19.15
C ARG A 22 14.67 -31.48 19.86
N LEU A 23 14.80 -31.34 21.15
CA LEU A 23 14.09 -30.31 21.93
C LEU A 23 14.58 -28.89 21.61
N ARG A 24 15.88 -28.70 21.38
CA ARG A 24 16.42 -27.41 20.90
C ARG A 24 15.92 -27.08 19.49
N HIS A 25 15.85 -28.07 18.61
CA HIS A 25 15.32 -27.89 17.26
C HIS A 25 13.81 -27.54 17.30
N GLN A 26 13.02 -28.26 18.10
CA GLN A 26 11.59 -27.95 18.30
C GLN A 26 11.37 -26.56 18.93
N ARG A 27 12.20 -26.14 19.89
CA ARG A 27 12.12 -24.79 20.48
C ARG A 27 12.50 -23.70 19.47
N SER A 28 13.48 -23.94 18.59
CA SER A 28 13.86 -22.99 17.53
C SER A 28 12.76 -22.85 16.47
N VAL A 29 12.12 -23.95 16.09
CA VAL A 29 10.99 -23.98 15.16
C VAL A 29 9.75 -23.30 15.76
N ARG A 30 9.50 -23.50 17.07
CA ARG A 30 8.37 -22.86 17.78
C ARG A 30 8.58 -21.36 17.98
N ARG A 31 9.82 -20.89 18.20
CA ARG A 31 10.15 -19.46 18.25
C ARG A 31 10.06 -18.77 16.88
N ARG A 32 10.31 -19.49 15.77
CA ARG A 32 10.10 -18.96 14.41
C ARG A 32 8.62 -18.80 14.04
N LYS A 33 7.69 -19.49 14.72
CA LYS A 33 6.25 -19.38 14.44
C LYS A 33 5.56 -18.18 15.10
N LEU A 34 6.22 -17.41 15.94
CA LEU A 34 5.67 -16.19 16.57
C LEU A 34 6.24 -14.87 16.02
N GLY A 35 7.14 -14.92 15.05
CA GLY A 35 7.58 -13.72 14.32
C GLY A 35 6.81 -13.60 13.02
N LEU A 36 6.43 -12.39 12.61
CA LEU A 36 5.95 -12.09 11.26
C LEU A 36 7.01 -12.58 10.26
N SER A 37 6.92 -13.83 9.84
CA SER A 37 8.01 -14.50 9.10
C SER A 37 7.70 -14.71 7.62
N THR A 38 6.49 -14.34 7.17
CA THR A 38 6.13 -14.39 5.76
C THR A 38 5.94 -12.97 5.20
N PRO A 39 6.49 -12.67 4.01
CA PRO A 39 6.31 -11.36 3.38
C PRO A 39 4.84 -10.92 3.31
N THR A 40 3.93 -11.86 3.07
CA THR A 40 2.48 -11.62 3.01
C THR A 40 1.92 -11.11 4.34
N GLN A 41 2.37 -11.66 5.49
CA GLN A 41 1.92 -11.20 6.80
C GLN A 41 2.37 -9.77 7.09
N ILE A 42 3.59 -9.41 6.71
CA ILE A 42 4.11 -8.03 6.86
C ILE A 42 3.24 -7.06 6.08
N ILE A 43 2.90 -7.40 4.84
CA ILE A 43 2.03 -6.58 3.98
C ILE A 43 0.65 -6.42 4.61
N CYS A 44 -0.03 -7.50 5.00
CA CYS A 44 -1.35 -7.43 5.63
C CYS A 44 -1.35 -6.56 6.89
N VAL A 45 -0.35 -6.74 7.77
CA VAL A 45 -0.23 -5.94 8.99
C VAL A 45 0.04 -4.47 8.69
N SER A 46 0.85 -4.16 7.67
CA SER A 46 1.10 -2.78 7.23
C SER A 46 -0.18 -2.11 6.73
N PHE A 47 -0.98 -2.79 5.90
CA PHE A 47 -2.27 -2.26 5.45
C PHE A 47 -3.25 -2.03 6.60
N ILE A 48 -3.36 -2.99 7.53
CA ILE A 48 -4.20 -2.85 8.73
C ILE A 48 -3.74 -1.65 9.57
N ALA A 49 -2.43 -1.46 9.75
CA ALA A 49 -1.89 -0.33 10.50
C ALA A 49 -2.19 1.02 9.83
N VAL A 50 -2.06 1.10 8.50
CA VAL A 50 -2.40 2.31 7.71
C VAL A 50 -3.89 2.62 7.82
N ILE A 51 -4.77 1.61 7.67
CA ILE A 51 -6.22 1.77 7.81
C ILE A 51 -6.57 2.24 9.22
N ALA A 52 -6.00 1.64 10.26
CA ALA A 52 -6.24 2.03 11.65
C ALA A 52 -5.80 3.48 11.92
N LEU A 53 -4.61 3.88 11.43
CA LEU A 53 -4.12 5.24 11.54
C LEU A 53 -5.03 6.23 10.77
N GLY A 54 -5.41 5.90 9.54
CA GLY A 54 -6.34 6.70 8.74
C GLY A 54 -7.70 6.87 9.41
N THR A 55 -8.24 5.79 9.97
CA THR A 55 -9.49 5.82 10.74
C THR A 55 -9.37 6.79 11.94
N LEU A 56 -8.28 6.70 12.70
CA LEU A 56 -8.03 7.57 13.83
C LEU A 56 -7.98 9.04 13.39
N LEU A 57 -7.27 9.35 12.32
CA LEU A 57 -7.14 10.72 11.80
C LEU A 57 -8.47 11.27 11.28
N LEU A 58 -9.27 10.43 10.59
CA LEU A 58 -10.58 10.84 10.06
C LEU A 58 -11.67 10.97 11.14
N THR A 59 -11.52 10.33 12.31
CA THR A 59 -12.43 10.52 13.46
C THR A 59 -12.16 11.82 14.24
N LEU A 60 -11.03 12.49 13.98
CA LEU A 60 -10.77 13.78 14.62
C LEU A 60 -11.79 14.84 14.18
N PRO A 61 -12.25 15.69 15.11
CA PRO A 61 -13.24 16.74 14.78
C PRO A 61 -12.72 17.75 13.75
N ILE A 62 -11.39 17.91 13.64
CA ILE A 62 -10.76 18.77 12.64
C ILE A 62 -10.86 18.21 11.22
N ALA A 63 -11.07 16.90 11.05
CA ALA A 63 -11.14 16.25 9.75
C ALA A 63 -12.53 16.37 9.09
N SER A 64 -13.58 16.66 9.86
CA SER A 64 -14.95 16.70 9.38
C SER A 64 -15.57 18.09 9.55
N ARG A 65 -16.36 18.53 8.57
CA ARG A 65 -17.09 19.82 8.61
C ARG A 65 -18.31 19.79 9.54
N HIS A 66 -18.87 18.61 9.75
CA HIS A 66 -20.09 18.40 10.53
C HIS A 66 -19.82 17.84 11.95
N GLY A 67 -18.63 18.10 12.48
CA GLY A 67 -18.19 17.60 13.77
C GLY A 67 -17.54 16.20 13.66
N ARG A 68 -17.59 15.44 14.75
CA ARG A 68 -16.90 14.14 14.81
C ARG A 68 -17.57 13.11 13.89
N LEU A 69 -16.81 12.56 12.97
CA LEU A 69 -17.27 11.47 12.11
C LEU A 69 -17.42 10.19 12.94
N ASP A 70 -18.49 9.44 12.69
CA ASP A 70 -18.67 8.11 13.27
C ASP A 70 -17.52 7.18 12.90
N VAL A 71 -17.05 6.38 13.87
CA VAL A 71 -15.89 5.49 13.71
C VAL A 71 -16.08 4.51 12.56
N LEU A 72 -17.30 4.01 12.37
CA LEU A 72 -17.61 3.06 11.30
C LEU A 72 -17.46 3.72 9.91
N ASN A 73 -17.97 4.94 9.75
CA ASN A 73 -17.85 5.70 8.51
C ASN A 73 -16.39 6.09 8.23
N ALA A 74 -15.63 6.47 9.27
CA ALA A 74 -14.21 6.78 9.16
C ALA A 74 -13.40 5.54 8.76
N MET A 75 -13.68 4.39 9.36
CA MET A 75 -13.03 3.12 9.04
C MET A 75 -13.35 2.67 7.62
N PHE A 76 -14.60 2.81 7.19
CA PHE A 76 -15.01 2.50 5.82
C PHE A 76 -14.26 3.36 4.81
N THR A 77 -14.23 4.70 5.03
CA THR A 77 -13.53 5.64 4.15
C THR A 77 -12.03 5.37 4.12
N ALA A 78 -11.40 5.15 5.29
CA ALA A 78 -9.98 4.83 5.37
C ALA A 78 -9.65 3.51 4.65
N THR A 79 -10.49 2.48 4.78
CA THR A 79 -10.33 1.20 4.10
C THR A 79 -10.50 1.38 2.59
N SER A 80 -11.55 2.08 2.15
CA SER A 80 -11.81 2.35 0.74
C SER A 80 -10.68 3.14 0.08
N ALA A 81 -10.15 4.16 0.75
CA ALA A 81 -9.04 4.96 0.26
C ALA A 81 -7.74 4.15 0.18
N THR A 82 -7.42 3.39 1.23
CA THR A 82 -6.17 2.59 1.29
C THR A 82 -6.21 1.40 0.34
N CYS A 83 -7.36 0.74 0.17
CA CYS A 83 -7.54 -0.36 -0.77
C CYS A 83 -7.88 0.10 -2.19
N VAL A 84 -7.97 1.41 -2.40
CA VAL A 84 -8.22 2.02 -3.73
C VAL A 84 -9.51 1.47 -4.36
N THR A 85 -10.58 1.32 -3.56
CA THR A 85 -11.85 0.74 -4.03
C THR A 85 -12.84 1.75 -4.59
N GLY A 86 -12.73 3.03 -4.19
CA GLY A 86 -13.60 4.11 -4.67
C GLY A 86 -15.02 4.13 -4.10
N LEU A 87 -15.29 3.30 -3.11
CA LEU A 87 -16.59 3.28 -2.46
C LEU A 87 -16.72 4.41 -1.44
N VAL A 88 -17.77 5.22 -1.54
CA VAL A 88 -17.96 6.43 -0.75
C VAL A 88 -19.28 6.35 0.02
N VAL A 89 -19.22 6.35 1.36
CA VAL A 89 -20.41 6.44 2.23
C VAL A 89 -20.77 7.89 2.52
N ARG A 90 -19.78 8.77 2.54
CA ARG A 90 -19.94 10.21 2.74
C ARG A 90 -19.18 10.94 1.65
N ASP A 91 -19.86 11.90 1.02
CA ASP A 91 -19.24 12.72 -0.02
C ASP A 91 -17.97 13.42 0.49
N THR A 92 -16.90 13.34 -0.29
CA THR A 92 -15.57 13.78 0.17
C THR A 92 -15.50 15.30 0.31
N TRP A 93 -16.17 16.06 -0.56
CA TRP A 93 -16.17 17.51 -0.51
C TRP A 93 -17.02 18.06 0.63
N THR A 94 -18.24 17.57 0.78
CA THR A 94 -19.20 18.10 1.76
C THR A 94 -18.86 17.67 3.19
N GLN A 95 -18.37 16.45 3.38
CA GLN A 95 -18.10 15.91 4.70
C GLN A 95 -16.74 16.33 5.26
N PHE A 96 -15.68 16.31 4.45
CA PHE A 96 -14.32 16.49 4.95
C PHE A 96 -13.82 17.92 4.78
N THR A 97 -13.10 18.39 5.81
CA THR A 97 -12.28 19.60 5.74
C THR A 97 -11.07 19.38 4.84
N TRP A 98 -10.32 20.43 4.55
CA TRP A 98 -9.03 20.33 3.85
C TRP A 98 -8.08 19.32 4.48
N PHE A 99 -8.07 19.27 5.82
CA PHE A 99 -7.28 18.28 6.56
C PHE A 99 -7.79 16.86 6.30
N GLY A 100 -9.10 16.63 6.40
CA GLY A 100 -9.69 15.31 6.12
C GLY A 100 -9.47 14.86 4.67
N GLN A 101 -9.63 15.77 3.71
CA GLN A 101 -9.33 15.51 2.29
C GLN A 101 -7.86 15.16 2.08
N ALA A 102 -6.93 15.86 2.74
CA ALA A 102 -5.51 15.56 2.67
C ALA A 102 -5.19 14.17 3.26
N VAL A 103 -5.83 13.79 4.37
CA VAL A 103 -5.70 12.44 4.94
C VAL A 103 -6.19 11.38 3.94
N VAL A 104 -7.38 11.57 3.34
CA VAL A 104 -7.89 10.65 2.31
C VAL A 104 -6.94 10.55 1.13
N LEU A 105 -6.39 11.68 0.65
CA LEU A 105 -5.42 11.70 -0.45
C LEU A 105 -4.14 10.94 -0.12
N LEU A 106 -3.61 11.11 1.10
CA LEU A 106 -2.43 10.36 1.56
C LEU A 106 -2.70 8.85 1.65
N LEU A 107 -3.90 8.46 2.11
CA LEU A 107 -4.29 7.05 2.14
C LEU A 107 -4.37 6.45 0.73
N ILE A 108 -4.93 7.19 -0.24
CA ILE A 108 -4.97 6.82 -1.64
C ILE A 108 -3.56 6.64 -2.20
N GLN A 109 -2.67 7.61 -1.93
CA GLN A 109 -1.29 7.57 -2.40
C GLN A 109 -0.52 6.35 -1.84
N VAL A 110 -0.64 6.11 -0.54
CA VAL A 110 0.00 4.94 0.12
C VAL A 110 -0.58 3.63 -0.42
N GLY A 111 -1.91 3.56 -0.62
CA GLY A 111 -2.59 2.39 -1.16
C GLY A 111 -2.23 2.11 -2.62
N GLY A 112 -2.32 3.13 -3.47
CA GLY A 112 -2.04 3.03 -4.92
C GLY A 112 -0.58 2.65 -5.18
N LEU A 113 0.38 3.36 -4.59
CA LEU A 113 1.80 3.04 -4.72
C LEU A 113 2.15 1.69 -4.07
N GLY A 114 1.48 1.34 -2.97
CA GLY A 114 1.66 0.04 -2.31
C GLY A 114 1.30 -1.13 -3.21
N LEU A 115 0.18 -1.05 -3.93
CA LEU A 115 -0.27 -2.08 -4.86
C LEU A 115 0.68 -2.22 -6.05
N VAL A 116 1.06 -1.10 -6.67
CA VAL A 116 2.01 -1.08 -7.81
C VAL A 116 3.38 -1.61 -7.39
N THR A 117 3.86 -1.22 -6.21
CA THR A 117 5.14 -1.72 -5.67
C THR A 117 5.10 -3.24 -5.45
N LEU A 118 3.98 -3.75 -4.95
CA LEU A 118 3.78 -5.19 -4.74
C LEU A 118 3.74 -5.96 -6.05
N THR A 119 2.97 -5.49 -7.05
CA THR A 119 2.88 -6.14 -8.36
C THR A 119 4.22 -6.12 -9.06
N SER A 120 4.95 -5.03 -9.02
CA SER A 120 6.31 -4.91 -9.56
C SER A 120 7.31 -5.84 -8.88
N PHE A 121 7.23 -5.97 -7.56
CA PHE A 121 8.05 -6.91 -6.80
C PHE A 121 7.75 -8.37 -7.16
N PHE A 122 6.46 -8.74 -7.27
CA PHE A 122 6.06 -10.09 -7.69
C PHE A 122 6.49 -10.37 -9.13
N ALA A 123 6.33 -9.42 -10.06
CA ALA A 123 6.77 -9.56 -11.44
C ALA A 123 8.28 -9.78 -11.53
N LEU A 124 9.07 -9.02 -10.75
CA LEU A 124 10.52 -9.18 -10.67
C LEU A 124 10.92 -10.53 -10.05
N ALA A 125 10.24 -10.94 -8.98
CA ALA A 125 10.47 -12.23 -8.33
C ALA A 125 10.11 -13.42 -9.23
N MET A 126 9.02 -13.31 -10.01
CA MET A 126 8.66 -14.34 -11.00
C MET A 126 9.66 -14.39 -12.15
N ARG A 127 10.12 -13.25 -12.65
CA ARG A 127 11.15 -13.20 -13.71
C ARG A 127 12.47 -13.86 -13.26
N ARG A 128 12.82 -13.75 -11.97
CA ARG A 128 13.98 -14.46 -11.38
C ARG A 128 13.77 -15.97 -11.24
N ARG A 129 12.54 -16.45 -11.13
CA ARG A 129 12.27 -17.92 -11.01
C ARG A 129 12.61 -18.72 -12.27
N MET A 130 12.80 -18.08 -13.42
CA MET A 130 13.21 -18.77 -14.65
C MET A 130 14.71 -19.07 -14.73
N GLY A 131 15.55 -18.62 -13.75
CA GLY A 131 17.00 -18.82 -13.69
C GLY A 131 17.51 -19.66 -12.50
N PHE A 132 16.67 -20.43 -11.79
CA PHE A 132 17.05 -21.14 -10.56
C PHE A 132 18.05 -22.30 -10.73
N ARG A 133 18.47 -22.65 -11.94
CA ARG A 133 19.51 -23.69 -12.13
C ARG A 133 20.94 -23.20 -11.90
N ASP A 134 21.18 -21.88 -12.00
CA ASP A 134 22.53 -21.30 -11.85
C ASP A 134 22.84 -20.73 -10.44
N LEU A 135 21.82 -20.62 -9.58
CA LEU A 135 21.95 -20.02 -8.24
C LEU A 135 22.56 -20.93 -7.16
N ARG A 136 22.86 -22.19 -7.49
CA ARG A 136 23.53 -23.10 -6.54
C ARG A 136 25.03 -22.87 -6.41
N LEU A 137 25.62 -22.04 -7.27
CA LEU A 137 27.07 -21.77 -7.28
C LEU A 137 27.48 -20.41 -6.65
N LEU A 138 26.49 -19.57 -6.24
CA LEU A 138 26.75 -18.22 -5.69
C LEU A 138 26.14 -18.04 -4.29
N GLY A 139 26.35 -18.99 -3.40
CA GLY A 139 25.64 -19.16 -2.12
C GLY A 139 25.86 -18.11 -1.03
N GLU A 140 26.58 -17.00 -1.21
CA GLU A 140 26.88 -16.07 -0.10
C GLU A 140 26.61 -14.56 -0.37
N SER A 141 26.36 -14.13 -1.62
CA SER A 141 26.23 -12.69 -1.95
C SER A 141 24.79 -12.20 -2.14
N VAL A 142 23.76 -13.06 -2.03
CA VAL A 142 22.39 -12.79 -2.49
C VAL A 142 21.59 -11.89 -1.55
N SER A 143 21.98 -11.70 -0.30
CA SER A 143 21.18 -10.97 0.69
C SER A 143 21.32 -9.44 0.60
N ALA A 144 22.48 -8.91 0.23
CA ALA A 144 22.71 -7.47 0.10
C ALA A 144 22.20 -6.93 -1.25
N ASP A 145 22.51 -7.62 -2.35
CA ASP A 145 22.08 -7.21 -3.70
C ASP A 145 20.56 -7.20 -3.90
N GLY A 146 19.82 -8.07 -3.21
CA GLY A 146 18.36 -8.11 -3.30
C GLY A 146 17.68 -6.88 -2.70
N TYR A 147 18.21 -6.35 -1.61
CA TYR A 147 17.68 -5.16 -0.95
C TYR A 147 17.94 -3.88 -1.76
N ASP A 148 19.14 -3.73 -2.29
CA ASP A 148 19.52 -2.57 -3.10
C ASP A 148 18.78 -2.53 -4.44
N GLN A 149 18.54 -3.68 -5.05
CA GLN A 149 17.71 -3.78 -6.25
C GLN A 149 16.24 -3.43 -5.95
N ALA A 150 15.66 -3.92 -4.86
CA ALA A 150 14.29 -3.58 -4.47
C ALA A 150 14.14 -2.08 -4.19
N LYS A 151 15.13 -1.46 -3.54
CA LYS A 151 15.17 -0.02 -3.26
C LYS A 151 15.29 0.80 -4.56
N SER A 152 16.08 0.33 -5.52
CA SER A 152 16.22 0.99 -6.82
C SER A 152 14.91 0.94 -7.62
N VAL A 153 14.25 -0.23 -7.66
CA VAL A 153 12.93 -0.37 -8.31
C VAL A 153 11.90 0.53 -7.65
N LEU A 154 11.84 0.57 -6.31
CA LEU A 154 10.93 1.45 -5.59
C LEU A 154 11.15 2.92 -5.93
N LYS A 155 12.40 3.37 -5.99
CA LYS A 155 12.74 4.75 -6.40
C LYS A 155 12.24 5.08 -7.81
N ILE A 156 12.40 4.16 -8.76
CA ILE A 156 11.95 4.35 -10.14
C ILE A 156 10.43 4.43 -10.18
N VAL A 157 9.72 3.50 -9.51
CA VAL A 157 8.26 3.47 -9.48
C VAL A 157 7.68 4.75 -8.87
N VAL A 158 8.19 5.17 -7.71
CA VAL A 158 7.75 6.42 -7.06
C VAL A 158 8.08 7.65 -7.91
N GLY A 159 9.26 7.67 -8.56
CA GLY A 159 9.66 8.76 -9.44
C GLY A 159 8.77 8.86 -10.68
N LEU A 160 8.45 7.74 -11.32
CA LEU A 160 7.53 7.70 -12.47
C LEU A 160 6.11 8.11 -12.06
N ALA A 161 5.60 7.61 -10.93
CA ALA A 161 4.29 8.00 -10.41
C ALA A 161 4.23 9.52 -10.19
N ALA A 162 5.20 10.08 -9.47
CA ALA A 162 5.26 11.52 -9.21
C ALA A 162 5.37 12.35 -10.52
N MET A 163 6.06 11.84 -11.54
CA MET A 163 6.14 12.49 -12.84
C MET A 163 4.78 12.51 -13.55
N PHE A 164 4.09 11.35 -13.64
CA PHE A 164 2.77 11.28 -14.28
C PHE A 164 1.72 12.08 -13.50
N GLU A 165 1.72 11.98 -12.16
CA GLU A 165 0.84 12.80 -11.31
C GLU A 165 1.09 14.29 -11.52
N GLY A 166 2.36 14.72 -11.56
CA GLY A 166 2.74 16.12 -11.83
C GLY A 166 2.24 16.61 -13.18
N ILE A 167 2.36 15.80 -14.23
CA ILE A 167 1.82 16.13 -15.57
C ILE A 167 0.29 16.23 -15.50
N GLY A 168 -0.39 15.28 -14.88
CA GLY A 168 -1.84 15.28 -14.71
C GLY A 168 -2.35 16.49 -13.92
N ILE A 169 -1.67 16.85 -12.83
CA ILE A 169 -1.98 18.06 -12.05
C ILE A 169 -1.89 19.30 -12.94
N LEU A 170 -0.79 19.48 -13.67
CA LEU A 170 -0.61 20.65 -14.55
C LEU A 170 -1.70 20.71 -15.62
N LEU A 171 -2.02 19.60 -16.27
CA LEU A 171 -3.08 19.54 -17.28
C LEU A 171 -4.45 19.88 -16.68
N LEU A 172 -4.82 19.33 -15.51
CA LEU A 172 -6.09 19.62 -14.86
C LEU A 172 -6.17 21.05 -14.33
N MET A 173 -5.04 21.66 -13.95
CA MET A 173 -5.01 23.07 -13.54
C MET A 173 -5.50 24.02 -14.64
N PHE A 174 -5.19 23.74 -15.92
CA PHE A 174 -5.70 24.53 -17.03
C PHE A 174 -7.23 24.52 -17.13
N ALA A 175 -7.89 23.47 -16.68
CA ALA A 175 -9.34 23.35 -16.67
C ALA A 175 -9.97 23.90 -15.38
N PHE A 176 -9.41 23.59 -14.22
CA PHE A 176 -10.07 23.85 -12.93
C PHE A 176 -9.67 25.20 -12.32
N VAL A 177 -8.47 25.71 -12.53
CA VAL A 177 -8.06 27.02 -11.98
C VAL A 177 -8.88 28.18 -12.57
N PRO A 178 -9.19 28.25 -13.87
CA PRO A 178 -10.06 29.31 -14.40
C PRO A 178 -11.48 29.28 -13.82
N GLN A 179 -11.98 28.09 -13.39
CA GLN A 179 -13.33 27.91 -12.86
C GLN A 179 -13.42 28.15 -11.34
N PHE A 180 -12.39 27.76 -10.58
CA PHE A 180 -12.43 27.71 -9.11
C PHE A 180 -11.33 28.54 -8.43
N GLY A 181 -10.48 29.23 -9.20
CA GLY A 181 -9.37 29.99 -8.65
C GLY A 181 -8.38 29.09 -7.90
N LEU A 182 -7.95 29.51 -6.71
CA LEU A 182 -6.99 28.76 -5.90
C LEU A 182 -7.49 27.38 -5.44
N GLU A 183 -8.81 27.23 -5.23
CA GLU A 183 -9.39 25.91 -4.92
C GLU A 183 -9.23 24.94 -6.10
N GLY A 184 -9.20 25.45 -7.34
CA GLY A 184 -8.95 24.65 -8.54
C GLY A 184 -7.60 23.94 -8.53
N VAL A 185 -6.58 24.51 -7.87
CA VAL A 185 -5.27 23.86 -7.69
C VAL A 185 -5.44 22.59 -6.83
N TRP A 186 -6.14 22.71 -5.69
CA TRP A 186 -6.38 21.57 -4.82
C TRP A 186 -7.21 20.48 -5.48
N ILE A 187 -8.28 20.87 -6.18
CA ILE A 187 -9.12 19.94 -6.95
C ILE A 187 -8.28 19.22 -8.02
N SER A 188 -7.37 19.93 -8.70
CA SER A 188 -6.47 19.34 -9.70
C SER A 188 -5.52 18.32 -9.09
N VAL A 189 -4.90 18.64 -7.95
CA VAL A 189 -4.01 17.73 -7.21
C VAL A 189 -4.78 16.48 -6.79
N PHE A 190 -5.92 16.67 -6.15
CA PHE A 190 -6.72 15.56 -5.64
C PHE A 190 -7.21 14.65 -6.78
N THR A 191 -7.75 15.24 -7.85
CA THR A 191 -8.29 14.49 -8.99
C THR A 191 -7.20 13.76 -9.75
N ALA A 192 -6.03 14.38 -9.98
CA ALA A 192 -4.92 13.72 -10.67
C ALA A 192 -4.42 12.49 -9.92
N ILE A 193 -4.16 12.63 -8.63
CA ILE A 193 -3.68 11.51 -7.79
C ILE A 193 -4.76 10.41 -7.69
N SER A 194 -6.02 10.80 -7.46
CA SER A 194 -7.13 9.84 -7.41
C SER A 194 -7.30 9.09 -8.72
N ALA A 195 -7.19 9.77 -9.86
CA ALA A 195 -7.28 9.14 -11.19
C ALA A 195 -6.09 8.23 -11.47
N PHE A 196 -4.86 8.68 -11.20
CA PHE A 196 -3.65 7.87 -11.40
C PHE A 196 -3.66 6.62 -10.53
N CYS A 197 -3.99 6.74 -9.25
CA CYS A 197 -4.13 5.59 -8.35
C CYS A 197 -5.37 4.73 -8.63
N ASN A 198 -6.27 5.12 -9.58
CA ASN A 198 -7.55 4.46 -9.83
C ASN A 198 -8.47 4.41 -8.60
N ALA A 199 -8.40 5.43 -7.74
CA ALA A 199 -9.06 5.43 -6.45
C ALA A 199 -10.55 5.79 -6.48
N GLY A 200 -11.00 6.56 -7.50
CA GLY A 200 -12.40 6.92 -7.67
C GLY A 200 -12.96 7.96 -6.68
N PHE A 201 -12.13 8.54 -5.82
CA PHE A 201 -12.52 9.66 -4.96
C PHE A 201 -12.44 10.99 -5.72
N ASP A 202 -13.37 11.90 -5.45
CA ASP A 202 -13.44 13.21 -6.09
C ASP A 202 -13.82 14.33 -5.10
N LEU A 203 -13.69 15.58 -5.55
CA LEU A 203 -14.09 16.78 -4.81
C LEU A 203 -15.20 17.57 -5.51
N PHE A 204 -15.97 16.94 -6.39
CA PHE A 204 -17.02 17.60 -7.16
C PHE A 204 -18.37 17.63 -6.43
N GLY A 205 -18.44 17.17 -5.19
CA GLY A 205 -19.62 17.28 -4.33
C GLY A 205 -20.11 18.72 -4.12
N ARG A 206 -19.34 19.73 -4.52
CA ARG A 206 -19.75 21.14 -4.57
C ARG A 206 -20.90 21.40 -5.57
N PHE A 207 -21.03 20.61 -6.62
CA PHE A 207 -22.13 20.70 -7.58
C PHE A 207 -23.37 19.92 -7.14
N GLY A 208 -23.23 19.07 -6.17
CA GLY A 208 -24.24 18.19 -5.60
C GLY A 208 -23.56 17.00 -4.95
N ALA A 209 -24.05 16.55 -3.81
CA ALA A 209 -23.48 15.40 -3.12
C ALA A 209 -23.41 14.18 -4.08
N TYR A 210 -22.26 13.54 -4.14
CA TYR A 210 -21.99 12.39 -5.01
C TYR A 210 -22.07 12.66 -6.51
N SER A 211 -21.92 13.94 -6.94
CA SER A 211 -22.02 14.30 -8.37
C SER A 211 -20.88 13.75 -9.22
N SER A 212 -19.74 13.43 -8.63
CA SER A 212 -18.55 12.94 -9.31
C SER A 212 -18.20 13.79 -10.54
N LEU A 213 -17.84 13.19 -11.66
CA LEU A 213 -17.48 13.86 -12.92
C LEU A 213 -18.69 14.22 -13.82
N VAL A 214 -19.92 14.02 -13.36
CA VAL A 214 -21.14 14.31 -14.16
C VAL A 214 -21.14 15.75 -14.70
N PRO A 215 -20.74 16.81 -13.95
CA PRO A 215 -20.70 18.18 -14.48
C PRO A 215 -19.73 18.36 -15.66
N TYR A 216 -18.78 17.44 -15.84
CA TYR A 216 -17.77 17.47 -16.91
C TYR A 216 -18.04 16.46 -18.04
N VAL A 217 -19.25 15.90 -18.12
CA VAL A 217 -19.63 14.93 -19.16
C VAL A 217 -19.45 15.45 -20.58
N ASN A 218 -19.58 16.76 -20.80
CA ASN A 218 -19.41 17.40 -22.10
C ASN A 218 -18.03 18.06 -22.28
N ASN A 219 -17.13 17.95 -21.28
CA ASN A 219 -15.78 18.51 -21.35
C ASN A 219 -14.79 17.42 -21.74
N TYR A 220 -14.62 17.21 -23.05
CA TYR A 220 -13.73 16.20 -23.63
C TYR A 220 -12.27 16.35 -23.19
N TYR A 221 -11.81 17.59 -22.88
CA TYR A 221 -10.45 17.82 -22.42
C TYR A 221 -10.24 17.17 -21.02
N VAL A 222 -11.11 17.49 -20.07
CA VAL A 222 -11.03 16.91 -18.71
C VAL A 222 -11.15 15.40 -18.75
N GLN A 223 -12.08 14.88 -19.55
CA GLN A 223 -12.24 13.43 -19.72
C GLN A 223 -10.99 12.77 -20.29
N ALA A 224 -10.40 13.34 -21.35
CA ALA A 224 -9.21 12.80 -21.98
C ALA A 224 -8.01 12.75 -20.99
N VAL A 225 -7.82 13.81 -20.19
CA VAL A 225 -6.75 13.84 -19.19
C VAL A 225 -6.99 12.78 -18.10
N ILE A 226 -8.21 12.66 -17.59
CA ILE A 226 -8.54 11.66 -16.55
C ILE A 226 -8.38 10.24 -17.08
N ILE A 227 -8.87 9.95 -18.30
CA ILE A 227 -8.70 8.64 -18.96
C ILE A 227 -7.21 8.32 -19.12
N PHE A 228 -6.43 9.29 -19.58
CA PHE A 228 -4.97 9.13 -19.70
C PHE A 228 -4.33 8.78 -18.35
N MET A 229 -4.72 9.48 -17.26
CA MET A 229 -4.21 9.21 -15.92
C MET A 229 -4.58 7.81 -15.41
N ILE A 230 -5.86 7.41 -15.61
CA ILE A 230 -6.36 6.07 -15.24
C ILE A 230 -5.57 4.97 -15.97
N ILE A 231 -5.39 5.11 -17.29
CA ILE A 231 -4.65 4.13 -18.09
C ILE A 231 -3.18 4.07 -17.66
N SER A 232 -2.55 5.24 -17.50
CA SER A 232 -1.14 5.33 -17.10
C SER A 232 -0.87 4.70 -15.73
N GLY A 233 -1.76 4.93 -14.76
CA GLY A 233 -1.65 4.34 -13.43
C GLY A 233 -2.03 2.84 -13.39
N GLY A 234 -2.95 2.41 -14.26
CA GLY A 234 -3.36 1.01 -14.36
C GLY A 234 -2.36 0.10 -15.08
N LEU A 235 -1.49 0.64 -15.90
CA LEU A 235 -0.44 -0.13 -16.60
C LEU A 235 0.76 -0.46 -15.69
N GLY A 236 0.93 0.19 -14.55
CA GLY A 236 1.95 -0.10 -13.53
C GLY A 236 3.22 0.69 -13.70
#